data_79abd07566d4cf6667a54f323a925ebf
#
_entry.id   79abd07566d4cf6667a54f323a925ebf
#
_cell.length_a   1.000
_cell.length_b   1.000
_cell.length_c   1.000
_cell.angle_alpha   90.00
_cell.angle_beta   90.00
_cell.angle_gamma   90.00
#
_symmetry.space_group_name_H-M   'P 1'
#
loop_
_entity.id
_entity.type
_entity.pdbx_description
1 polymer ?
#
loop_
_entity_poly.entity_id
_entity_poly.type
_entity_poly.pdbx_seq_one_letter_code
_entity_poly.pdbx_strand_id
1 'polypeptide(L)'
;MKRIISLILFRTLVLSLSACGKVEITMQEIYNAVQTEAMFKNHQSVYVQNEMDGEVWCERYLTKDYVFTHIPSEESDWAEFMTDDARYCDVTEGNLLYLYITPDGVSNFASERADKYTSFILGEDALDQTIESVSEKDGRITVTSILSQKNLEALVEDGVTAGKFEYVLDAKTREVISITSDYTFTDGTSYQDVTKISYDAETPEMLKTFLAYQSQTENLRSITVVSNPGTDKEETKSIQAPKGLIIGFEYDDALEGAAGFYADAACTQNYDPFGDTDSDLTIYVKWTE
;
A
#
# COMPACT_ATOMS: atom_id res chain seq x y z
N MET A 1 -16.63 -45.92 47.94
CA MET A 1 -17.03 -44.60 47.40
C MET A 1 -15.86 -43.59 47.24
N LYS A 2 -14.99 -43.39 48.22
CA LYS A 2 -13.87 -42.42 48.12
C LYS A 2 -12.89 -42.66 46.93
N ARG A 3 -12.62 -43.93 46.58
CA ARG A 3 -11.70 -44.27 45.46
C ARG A 3 -12.29 -44.02 44.04
N ILE A 4 -13.61 -44.09 43.89
CA ILE A 4 -14.29 -43.87 42.62
C ILE A 4 -14.40 -42.38 42.32
N ILE A 5 -14.63 -41.53 43.35
CA ILE A 5 -14.67 -40.07 43.22
C ILE A 5 -13.30 -39.53 42.82
N SER A 6 -12.20 -40.07 43.36
CA SER A 6 -10.84 -39.67 42.98
C SER A 6 -10.51 -40.00 41.52
N LEU A 7 -11.01 -41.14 40.99
CA LEU A 7 -10.76 -41.54 39.61
C LEU A 7 -11.53 -40.69 38.59
N ILE A 8 -12.76 -40.29 38.95
CA ILE A 8 -13.59 -39.41 38.11
C ILE A 8 -13.02 -37.99 38.08
N LEU A 9 -12.55 -37.44 39.22
CA LEU A 9 -11.89 -36.14 39.26
C LEU A 9 -10.57 -36.15 38.48
N PHE A 10 -9.79 -37.22 38.51
CA PHE A 10 -8.55 -37.33 37.75
C PHE A 10 -8.82 -37.45 36.25
N ARG A 11 -9.86 -38.17 35.83
CA ARG A 11 -10.26 -38.24 34.41
C ARG A 11 -10.84 -36.94 33.88
N THR A 12 -11.60 -36.18 34.68
CA THR A 12 -12.08 -34.87 34.29
C THR A 12 -10.94 -33.82 34.24
N LEU A 13 -9.96 -33.91 35.15
CA LEU A 13 -8.78 -33.05 35.12
C LEU A 13 -7.87 -33.33 33.91
N VAL A 14 -7.70 -34.62 33.57
CA VAL A 14 -6.89 -35.02 32.39
C VAL A 14 -7.62 -34.68 31.09
N LEU A 15 -8.96 -34.75 31.06
CA LEU A 15 -9.76 -34.32 29.88
C LEU A 15 -9.79 -32.81 29.72
N SER A 16 -9.67 -32.01 30.79
CA SER A 16 -9.54 -30.56 30.71
C SER A 16 -8.14 -30.08 30.33
N LEU A 17 -7.11 -30.92 30.52
CA LEU A 17 -5.72 -30.62 30.07
C LEU A 17 -5.44 -31.11 28.63
N SER A 18 -6.30 -31.96 28.06
CA SER A 18 -6.17 -32.41 26.67
C SER A 18 -7.04 -31.65 25.66
N ALA A 19 -7.77 -30.62 26.10
CA ALA A 19 -8.60 -29.79 25.24
C ALA A 19 -7.91 -28.54 24.70
N CYS A 20 -6.59 -28.34 24.98
CA CYS A 20 -5.77 -27.43 24.20
C CYS A 20 -5.34 -28.15 22.92
N GLY A 21 -6.22 -28.21 21.92
CA GLY A 21 -5.78 -28.51 20.56
C GLY A 21 -4.62 -27.59 20.23
N LYS A 22 -3.48 -28.13 19.80
CA LYS A 22 -2.42 -27.29 19.26
C LYS A 22 -3.02 -26.47 18.13
N VAL A 23 -2.96 -25.14 18.25
CA VAL A 23 -3.25 -24.28 17.12
C VAL A 23 -2.21 -24.57 16.05
N GLU A 24 -2.67 -25.05 14.91
CA GLU A 24 -1.82 -25.23 13.74
C GLU A 24 -2.07 -24.06 12.80
N ILE A 25 -0.98 -23.46 12.31
CA ILE A 25 -0.98 -22.38 11.33
C ILE A 25 0.25 -22.53 10.44
N THR A 26 0.11 -22.19 9.19
CA THR A 26 1.16 -22.25 8.19
C THR A 26 1.50 -20.85 7.67
N MET A 27 2.72 -20.66 7.13
CA MET A 27 3.08 -19.39 6.47
C MET A 27 2.15 -19.09 5.28
N GLN A 28 1.65 -20.11 4.59
CA GLN A 28 0.67 -19.96 3.51
C GLN A 28 -0.66 -19.35 4.01
N GLU A 29 -1.14 -19.77 5.20
CA GLU A 29 -2.35 -19.20 5.79
C GLU A 29 -2.14 -17.73 6.17
N ILE A 30 -0.98 -17.40 6.76
CA ILE A 30 -0.62 -16.01 7.11
C ILE A 30 -0.52 -15.14 5.84
N TYR A 31 0.20 -15.61 4.84
CA TYR A 31 0.33 -14.93 3.54
C TYR A 31 -1.03 -14.68 2.89
N ASN A 32 -1.88 -15.71 2.82
CA ASN A 32 -3.20 -15.60 2.23
C ASN A 32 -4.12 -14.62 3.01
N ALA A 33 -3.95 -14.51 4.33
CA ALA A 33 -4.78 -13.64 5.16
C ALA A 33 -4.58 -12.15 4.87
N VAL A 34 -3.42 -11.76 4.34
CA VAL A 34 -3.10 -10.37 3.96
C VAL A 34 -3.27 -10.08 2.47
N GLN A 35 -3.75 -11.06 1.70
CA GLN A 35 -4.09 -10.82 0.29
C GLN A 35 -5.39 -10.02 0.16
N THR A 36 -5.48 -9.19 -0.88
CA THR A 36 -6.60 -8.28 -1.14
C THR A 36 -7.97 -8.95 -1.01
N GLU A 37 -8.14 -10.12 -1.63
CA GLU A 37 -9.42 -10.85 -1.59
C GLU A 37 -9.81 -11.27 -0.17
N ALA A 38 -8.84 -11.68 0.64
CA ALA A 38 -9.08 -12.10 2.02
C ALA A 38 -9.41 -10.91 2.92
N MET A 39 -8.62 -9.83 2.83
CA MET A 39 -8.81 -8.62 3.62
C MET A 39 -10.20 -8.00 3.40
N PHE A 40 -10.64 -7.91 2.14
CA PHE A 40 -11.93 -7.29 1.80
C PHE A 40 -13.10 -8.27 1.72
N LYS A 41 -12.94 -9.51 2.16
CA LYS A 41 -14.04 -10.48 2.19
C LYS A 41 -15.17 -10.06 3.13
N ASN A 42 -14.81 -9.53 4.28
CA ASN A 42 -15.75 -9.14 5.34
C ASN A 42 -15.66 -7.67 5.74
N HIS A 43 -14.72 -6.91 5.18
CA HIS A 43 -14.39 -5.54 5.56
C HIS A 43 -14.56 -4.59 4.40
N GLN A 44 -14.92 -3.34 4.71
CA GLN A 44 -15.05 -2.26 3.73
C GLN A 44 -13.74 -1.52 3.53
N SER A 45 -12.92 -1.47 4.57
CA SER A 45 -11.62 -0.79 4.57
C SER A 45 -10.60 -1.52 5.41
N VAL A 46 -9.33 -1.30 5.09
CA VAL A 46 -8.18 -1.78 5.86
C VAL A 46 -7.21 -0.60 6.02
N TYR A 47 -6.82 -0.32 7.24
CA TYR A 47 -5.78 0.66 7.56
C TYR A 47 -4.50 -0.07 7.96
N VAL A 48 -3.41 0.28 7.30
CA VAL A 48 -2.09 -0.29 7.52
C VAL A 48 -1.14 0.82 7.94
N GLN A 49 -0.47 0.64 9.08
CA GLN A 49 0.54 1.56 9.59
C GLN A 49 1.87 0.82 9.67
N ASN A 50 2.90 1.39 9.06
CA ASN A 50 4.26 0.87 9.10
C ASN A 50 5.11 1.78 10.01
N GLU A 51 5.78 1.16 10.98
CA GLU A 51 6.69 1.83 11.92
C GLU A 51 8.09 1.25 11.75
N MET A 52 9.10 2.08 11.76
CA MET A 52 10.50 1.69 11.79
C MET A 52 11.13 2.24 13.07
N ASP A 53 11.70 1.39 13.89
CA ASP A 53 12.28 1.75 15.20
C ASP A 53 11.31 2.56 16.11
N GLY A 54 10.02 2.32 15.97
CA GLY A 54 8.95 2.96 16.72
C GLY A 54 8.43 4.28 16.15
N GLU A 55 8.95 4.74 15.02
CA GLU A 55 8.46 5.91 14.30
C GLU A 55 7.62 5.50 13.09
N VAL A 56 6.46 6.13 12.93
CA VAL A 56 5.58 5.88 11.76
C VAL A 56 6.23 6.49 10.54
N TRP A 57 6.52 5.65 9.53
CA TRP A 57 7.09 6.10 8.27
C TRP A 57 6.14 6.01 7.10
N CYS A 58 5.06 5.18 7.21
CA CYS A 58 4.05 5.07 6.16
C CYS A 58 2.71 4.63 6.73
N GLU A 59 1.65 5.22 6.25
CA GLU A 59 0.27 4.88 6.56
C GLU A 59 -0.49 4.64 5.25
N ARG A 60 -1.36 3.61 5.22
CA ARG A 60 -2.23 3.34 4.08
C ARG A 60 -3.65 3.09 4.54
N TYR A 61 -4.59 3.63 3.78
CA TYR A 61 -6.00 3.31 3.90
C TYR A 61 -6.48 2.70 2.59
N LEU A 62 -6.88 1.46 2.65
CA LEU A 62 -7.19 0.62 1.51
C LEU A 62 -8.70 0.35 1.48
N THR A 63 -9.30 0.42 0.30
CA THR A 63 -10.64 -0.09 0.00
C THR A 63 -10.60 -0.86 -1.31
N LYS A 64 -11.72 -1.45 -1.74
CA LYS A 64 -11.78 -2.11 -3.07
C LYS A 64 -11.58 -1.14 -4.22
N ASP A 65 -11.93 0.13 -4.03
CA ASP A 65 -12.04 1.12 -5.10
C ASP A 65 -10.84 2.09 -5.14
N TYR A 66 -10.11 2.22 -4.02
CA TYR A 66 -8.99 3.16 -3.94
C TYR A 66 -7.95 2.76 -2.87
N VAL A 67 -6.77 3.31 -3.04
CA VAL A 67 -5.66 3.29 -2.08
C VAL A 67 -5.32 4.74 -1.73
N PHE A 68 -5.20 5.02 -0.45
CA PHE A 68 -4.60 6.23 0.08
C PHE A 68 -3.30 5.87 0.79
N THR A 69 -2.23 6.58 0.51
CA THR A 69 -0.92 6.44 1.16
C THR A 69 -0.51 7.79 1.73
N HIS A 70 0.00 7.78 2.93
CA HIS A 70 0.58 8.94 3.60
C HIS A 70 1.96 8.57 4.12
N ILE A 71 2.96 9.38 3.82
CA ILE A 71 4.33 9.25 4.31
C ILE A 71 4.61 10.51 5.14
N PRO A 72 4.44 10.41 6.48
CA PRO A 72 4.72 11.53 7.36
C PRO A 72 6.22 11.83 7.39
N SER A 73 6.60 13.09 7.22
CA SER A 73 7.98 13.56 7.31
C SER A 73 8.02 14.99 7.83
N GLU A 74 9.02 15.31 8.65
CA GLU A 74 9.21 16.68 9.13
C GLU A 74 9.64 17.63 7.99
N GLU A 75 10.31 17.11 6.95
CA GLU A 75 10.84 17.89 5.84
C GLU A 75 9.89 17.96 4.64
N SER A 76 9.19 16.88 4.33
CA SER A 76 8.26 16.80 3.19
C SER A 76 7.19 15.75 3.46
N ASP A 77 6.12 16.17 4.10
CA ASP A 77 4.92 15.36 4.27
C ASP A 77 4.30 15.07 2.90
N TRP A 78 4.03 13.81 2.59
CA TRP A 78 3.55 13.41 1.27
C TRP A 78 2.34 12.50 1.39
N ALA A 79 1.31 12.80 0.61
CA ALA A 79 0.13 11.96 0.54
C ALA A 79 -0.27 11.67 -0.90
N GLU A 80 -0.75 10.46 -1.14
CA GLU A 80 -1.23 10.01 -2.43
C GLU A 80 -2.60 9.32 -2.29
N PHE A 81 -3.49 9.63 -3.22
CA PHE A 81 -4.78 8.96 -3.37
C PHE A 81 -4.90 8.43 -4.80
N MET A 82 -5.16 7.14 -4.95
CA MET A 82 -5.21 6.46 -6.23
C MET A 82 -6.48 5.64 -6.38
N THR A 83 -7.15 5.80 -7.51
CA THR A 83 -8.22 4.94 -8.03
C THR A 83 -7.76 4.31 -9.34
N ASP A 84 -8.63 3.54 -10.00
CA ASP A 84 -8.32 3.02 -11.36
C ASP A 84 -8.18 4.15 -12.39
N ASP A 85 -8.89 5.27 -12.19
CA ASP A 85 -9.04 6.34 -13.18
C ASP A 85 -8.32 7.64 -12.78
N ALA A 86 -7.79 7.77 -11.57
CA ALA A 86 -7.20 9.00 -11.08
C ALA A 86 -6.12 8.77 -10.02
N ARG A 87 -5.07 9.58 -10.08
CA ARG A 87 -4.02 9.66 -9.08
C ARG A 87 -3.83 11.11 -8.66
N TYR A 88 -3.98 11.36 -7.37
CA TYR A 88 -3.78 12.68 -6.75
C TYR A 88 -2.62 12.59 -5.78
N CYS A 89 -1.78 13.61 -5.75
CA CYS A 89 -0.73 13.75 -4.76
C CYS A 89 -0.81 15.12 -4.08
N ASP A 90 -0.59 15.15 -2.77
CA ASP A 90 -0.40 16.36 -2.00
C ASP A 90 1.07 16.43 -1.55
N VAL A 91 1.73 17.53 -1.88
CA VAL A 91 3.10 17.84 -1.43
C VAL A 91 3.00 19.07 -0.55
N THR A 92 3.22 18.88 0.76
CA THR A 92 2.90 19.89 1.79
C THR A 92 3.73 21.15 1.77
N GLU A 93 4.85 21.22 1.09
CA GLU A 93 5.65 22.47 0.97
C GLU A 93 4.93 23.65 0.29
N GLY A 94 3.64 23.54 0.01
CA GLY A 94 2.91 24.64 -0.61
C GLY A 94 1.40 24.43 -0.70
N ASN A 95 0.83 23.43 -0.04
CA ASN A 95 -0.57 23.01 -0.25
C ASN A 95 -0.90 22.77 -1.74
N LEU A 96 0.06 22.20 -2.47
CA LEU A 96 -0.07 21.96 -3.89
C LEU A 96 -0.65 20.58 -4.12
N LEU A 97 -1.88 20.53 -4.59
CA LEU A 97 -2.54 19.28 -4.96
C LEU A 97 -2.38 19.02 -6.45
N TYR A 98 -1.76 17.91 -6.78
CA TYR A 98 -1.53 17.44 -8.15
C TYR A 98 -2.58 16.41 -8.56
N LEU A 99 -3.06 16.52 -9.79
CA LEU A 99 -3.70 15.42 -10.50
C LEU A 99 -2.70 14.91 -11.56
N TYR A 100 -2.33 13.64 -11.45
CA TYR A 100 -1.46 13.00 -12.43
C TYR A 100 -2.28 12.42 -13.58
N ILE A 101 -1.77 12.60 -14.78
CA ILE A 101 -2.30 12.02 -16.02
C ILE A 101 -1.16 11.35 -16.78
N THR A 102 -1.48 10.35 -17.58
CA THR A 102 -0.50 9.73 -18.46
C THR A 102 -0.27 10.60 -19.71
N PRO A 103 0.90 10.51 -20.37
CA PRO A 103 1.23 11.34 -21.54
C PRO A 103 0.33 11.15 -22.74
N ASP A 104 -0.36 10.02 -22.83
CA ASP A 104 -1.37 9.73 -23.84
C ASP A 104 -2.76 10.30 -23.49
N GLY A 105 -2.87 11.00 -22.35
CA GLY A 105 -4.12 11.61 -21.88
C GLY A 105 -5.14 10.60 -21.34
N VAL A 106 -4.70 9.37 -21.06
CA VAL A 106 -5.53 8.35 -20.40
C VAL A 106 -5.11 8.24 -18.96
N SER A 107 -6.04 8.32 -18.04
CA SER A 107 -5.83 7.99 -16.64
C SER A 107 -6.20 6.53 -16.46
N ASN A 108 -5.20 5.65 -16.37
CA ASN A 108 -5.39 4.22 -16.09
C ASN A 108 -4.32 3.75 -15.11
N PHE A 109 -4.67 3.79 -13.83
CA PHE A 109 -3.80 3.43 -12.71
C PHE A 109 -4.20 2.09 -12.07
N ALA A 110 -5.02 1.27 -12.75
CA ALA A 110 -5.53 0.02 -12.18
C ALA A 110 -4.42 -0.96 -11.79
N SER A 111 -3.36 -1.07 -12.61
CA SER A 111 -2.21 -1.94 -12.34
C SER A 111 -1.42 -1.45 -11.13
N GLU A 112 -1.03 -0.18 -11.12
CA GLU A 112 -0.26 0.43 -10.02
C GLU A 112 -1.04 0.41 -8.72
N ARG A 113 -2.36 0.69 -8.78
CA ARG A 113 -3.23 0.57 -7.61
C ARG A 113 -3.26 -0.87 -7.09
N ALA A 114 -3.35 -1.86 -7.97
CA ALA A 114 -3.34 -3.26 -7.57
C ALA A 114 -2.03 -3.65 -6.88
N ASP A 115 -0.88 -3.20 -7.39
CA ASP A 115 0.43 -3.46 -6.80
C ASP A 115 0.57 -2.87 -5.39
N LYS A 116 -0.07 -1.73 -5.12
CA LYS A 116 -0.05 -1.09 -3.80
C LYS A 116 -0.83 -1.85 -2.70
N TYR A 117 -1.65 -2.84 -3.03
CA TYR A 117 -2.32 -3.65 -2.02
C TYR A 117 -1.41 -4.72 -1.40
N THR A 118 -0.52 -5.31 -2.18
CA THR A 118 0.21 -6.53 -1.79
C THR A 118 1.66 -6.26 -1.42
N SER A 119 2.32 -5.34 -2.11
CA SER A 119 3.77 -5.13 -2.02
C SER A 119 4.28 -4.63 -0.66
N PHE A 120 3.40 -4.18 0.24
CA PHE A 120 3.80 -3.50 1.48
C PHE A 120 3.33 -4.17 2.77
N ILE A 121 2.63 -5.30 2.70
CA ILE A 121 2.21 -6.01 3.91
C ILE A 121 3.07 -7.26 4.10
N LEU A 122 3.15 -8.12 3.09
CA LEU A 122 3.92 -9.35 3.17
C LEU A 122 4.22 -9.88 1.75
N GLY A 123 5.50 -9.98 1.40
CA GLY A 123 5.95 -10.53 0.12
C GLY A 123 5.88 -12.06 0.06
N GLU A 124 6.02 -12.63 -1.13
CA GLU A 124 6.04 -14.09 -1.34
C GLU A 124 7.23 -14.79 -0.66
N ASP A 125 8.32 -14.06 -0.39
CA ASP A 125 9.48 -14.53 0.36
C ASP A 125 9.13 -15.00 1.78
N ALA A 126 8.05 -14.48 2.35
CA ALA A 126 7.52 -14.95 3.63
C ALA A 126 7.12 -16.42 3.61
N LEU A 127 6.72 -16.98 2.46
CA LEU A 127 6.36 -18.38 2.31
C LEU A 127 7.52 -19.34 2.59
N ASP A 128 8.75 -18.87 2.39
CA ASP A 128 9.98 -19.64 2.62
C ASP A 128 10.48 -19.52 4.08
N GLN A 129 9.78 -18.79 4.97
CA GLN A 129 10.15 -18.68 6.39
C GLN A 129 9.88 -19.99 7.14
N THR A 130 10.67 -20.23 8.20
CA THR A 130 10.52 -21.40 9.07
C THR A 130 9.82 -20.99 10.36
N ILE A 131 8.65 -21.57 10.66
CA ILE A 131 7.93 -21.34 11.91
C ILE A 131 8.68 -22.03 13.06
N GLU A 132 9.03 -21.23 14.07
CA GLU A 132 9.68 -21.72 15.31
C GLU A 132 8.65 -22.02 16.40
N SER A 133 7.63 -21.17 16.54
CA SER A 133 6.62 -21.35 17.59
C SER A 133 5.25 -20.81 17.18
N VAL A 134 4.21 -21.42 17.73
CA VAL A 134 2.83 -20.97 17.67
C VAL A 134 2.23 -21.01 19.07
N SER A 135 1.63 -19.92 19.51
CA SER A 135 0.93 -19.85 20.79
C SER A 135 -0.41 -19.14 20.64
N GLU A 136 -1.37 -19.53 21.47
CA GLU A 136 -2.68 -18.84 21.56
C GLU A 136 -2.87 -18.35 22.99
N LYS A 137 -3.16 -17.06 23.13
CA LYS A 137 -3.43 -16.42 24.40
C LYS A 137 -4.36 -15.22 24.22
N ASP A 138 -5.33 -15.06 25.10
CA ASP A 138 -6.23 -13.89 25.16
C ASP A 138 -6.93 -13.58 23.82
N GLY A 139 -7.32 -14.62 23.07
CA GLY A 139 -7.99 -14.50 21.78
C GLY A 139 -7.06 -14.09 20.62
N ARG A 140 -5.76 -14.20 20.81
CA ARG A 140 -4.75 -13.94 19.78
C ARG A 140 -3.88 -15.16 19.56
N ILE A 141 -3.49 -15.38 18.31
CA ILE A 141 -2.49 -16.36 17.91
C ILE A 141 -1.21 -15.57 17.61
N THR A 142 -0.12 -15.96 18.25
CA THR A 142 1.21 -15.43 17.95
C THR A 142 2.02 -16.52 17.28
N VAL A 143 2.57 -16.21 16.11
CA VAL A 143 3.46 -17.09 15.34
C VAL A 143 4.81 -16.42 15.25
N THR A 144 5.85 -17.13 15.67
CA THR A 144 7.24 -16.69 15.49
C THR A 144 7.88 -17.49 14.38
N SER A 145 8.54 -16.82 13.45
CA SER A 145 9.33 -17.46 12.38
C SER A 145 10.67 -16.78 12.17
N ILE A 146 11.53 -17.45 11.42
CA ILE A 146 12.86 -16.95 11.02
C ILE A 146 13.04 -17.06 9.51
N LEU A 147 13.95 -16.26 8.96
CA LEU A 147 14.37 -16.39 7.57
C LEU A 147 14.90 -17.80 7.29
N SER A 148 14.48 -18.36 6.17
CA SER A 148 15.11 -19.58 5.66
C SER A 148 16.54 -19.31 5.22
N GLN A 149 17.34 -20.38 5.10
CA GLN A 149 18.70 -20.27 4.56
C GLN A 149 18.71 -19.65 3.14
N LYS A 150 17.72 -19.99 2.30
CA LYS A 150 17.55 -19.45 0.95
C LYS A 150 17.35 -17.93 0.97
N ASN A 151 16.51 -17.43 1.89
CA ASN A 151 16.23 -16.00 2.01
C ASN A 151 17.44 -15.25 2.55
N LEU A 152 18.18 -15.83 3.52
CA LEU A 152 19.43 -15.26 4.01
C LEU A 152 20.47 -15.15 2.90
N GLU A 153 20.61 -16.18 2.05
CA GLU A 153 21.53 -16.15 0.90
C GLU A 153 21.17 -15.05 -0.11
N ALA A 154 19.88 -14.77 -0.31
CA ALA A 154 19.42 -13.70 -1.19
C ALA A 154 19.71 -12.28 -0.62
N LEU A 155 19.72 -12.13 0.71
CA LEU A 155 19.93 -10.86 1.42
C LEU A 155 21.40 -10.65 1.86
N VAL A 156 22.30 -11.53 1.49
CA VAL A 156 23.73 -11.47 1.89
C VAL A 156 24.41 -10.19 1.37
N GLU A 157 24.07 -9.74 0.16
CA GLU A 157 24.62 -8.51 -0.43
C GLU A 157 24.16 -7.25 0.33
N ASP A 158 22.97 -7.30 0.94
CA ASP A 158 22.44 -6.24 1.80
C ASP A 158 22.98 -6.30 3.22
N GLY A 159 23.87 -7.29 3.50
CA GLY A 159 24.51 -7.46 4.79
C GLY A 159 23.62 -8.08 5.88
N VAL A 160 22.45 -8.61 5.56
CA VAL A 160 21.56 -9.28 6.53
C VAL A 160 22.15 -10.63 6.95
N THR A 161 22.24 -10.85 8.26
CA THR A 161 22.75 -12.10 8.85
C THR A 161 21.67 -12.91 9.55
N ALA A 162 20.59 -12.27 10.00
CA ALA A 162 19.45 -12.92 10.60
C ALA A 162 18.17 -12.09 10.40
N GLY A 163 17.04 -12.76 10.35
CA GLY A 163 15.72 -12.10 10.41
C GLY A 163 14.78 -12.96 11.23
N LYS A 164 14.07 -12.32 12.17
CA LYS A 164 13.04 -12.92 13.00
C LYS A 164 11.74 -12.17 12.83
N PHE A 165 10.64 -12.91 12.77
CA PHE A 165 9.32 -12.35 12.53
C PHE A 165 8.33 -12.81 13.59
N GLU A 166 7.45 -11.90 13.97
CA GLU A 166 6.29 -12.21 14.82
C GLU A 166 5.02 -11.78 14.12
N TYR A 167 4.11 -12.71 13.93
CA TYR A 167 2.78 -12.49 13.36
C TYR A 167 1.76 -12.63 14.47
N VAL A 168 0.92 -11.62 14.65
CA VAL A 168 -0.21 -11.67 15.59
C VAL A 168 -1.50 -11.71 14.79
N LEU A 169 -2.33 -12.73 15.03
CA LEU A 169 -3.62 -12.92 14.38
C LEU A 169 -4.74 -12.95 15.43
N ASP A 170 -5.91 -12.53 15.03
CA ASP A 170 -7.14 -12.80 15.79
C ASP A 170 -7.43 -14.32 15.80
N ALA A 171 -7.66 -14.91 16.96
CA ALA A 171 -7.82 -16.35 17.10
C ALA A 171 -9.12 -16.88 16.48
N LYS A 172 -10.14 -16.04 16.33
CA LYS A 172 -11.45 -16.40 15.79
C LYS A 172 -11.53 -16.21 14.28
N THR A 173 -11.08 -15.06 13.79
CA THR A 173 -11.18 -14.69 12.37
C THR A 173 -9.98 -15.10 11.55
N ARG A 174 -8.81 -15.34 12.19
CA ARG A 174 -7.51 -15.59 11.57
C ARG A 174 -6.97 -14.39 10.79
N GLU A 175 -7.51 -13.21 11.00
CA GLU A 175 -7.03 -11.96 10.41
C GLU A 175 -5.72 -11.54 11.07
N VAL A 176 -4.76 -11.10 10.26
CA VAL A 176 -3.48 -10.59 10.75
C VAL A 176 -3.70 -9.20 11.34
N ILE A 177 -3.27 -9.00 12.58
CA ILE A 177 -3.36 -7.73 13.33
C ILE A 177 -2.05 -6.98 13.25
N SER A 178 -0.92 -7.69 13.37
CA SER A 178 0.39 -7.07 13.25
C SER A 178 1.44 -8.06 12.77
N ILE A 179 2.48 -7.50 12.14
CA ILE A 179 3.70 -8.20 11.73
C ILE A 179 4.86 -7.38 12.30
N THR A 180 5.74 -8.03 13.03
CA THR A 180 7.00 -7.44 13.47
C THR A 180 8.15 -8.16 12.78
N SER A 181 9.08 -7.40 12.20
CA SER A 181 10.25 -7.91 11.51
C SER A 181 11.50 -7.34 12.17
N ASP A 182 12.33 -8.20 12.76
CA ASP A 182 13.61 -7.84 13.36
C ASP A 182 14.74 -8.34 12.46
N TYR A 183 15.56 -7.45 11.94
CA TYR A 183 16.72 -7.79 11.10
C TYR A 183 18.03 -7.49 11.83
N THR A 184 19.02 -8.35 11.62
CA THR A 184 20.39 -8.17 12.14
C THR A 184 21.36 -8.15 10.97
N PHE A 185 22.33 -7.23 11.00
CA PHE A 185 23.32 -7.00 9.94
C PHE A 185 24.72 -7.46 10.34
N THR A 186 25.60 -7.57 9.34
CA THR A 186 27.00 -8.00 9.49
C THR A 186 27.83 -7.10 10.41
N ASP A 187 27.50 -5.82 10.50
CA ASP A 187 28.15 -4.85 11.39
C ASP A 187 27.64 -4.92 12.83
N GLY A 188 26.68 -5.80 13.11
CA GLY A 188 26.06 -5.98 14.42
C GLY A 188 24.93 -4.99 14.71
N THR A 189 24.56 -4.13 13.78
CA THR A 189 23.35 -3.30 13.90
C THR A 189 22.10 -4.14 13.70
N SER A 190 20.97 -3.65 14.19
CA SER A 190 19.65 -4.22 13.95
C SER A 190 18.63 -3.11 13.79
N TYR A 191 17.56 -3.38 13.05
CA TYR A 191 16.37 -2.53 13.06
C TYR A 191 15.10 -3.37 13.17
N GLN A 192 14.03 -2.73 13.64
CA GLN A 192 12.73 -3.33 13.75
C GLN A 192 11.74 -2.58 12.85
N ASP A 193 11.01 -3.34 12.05
CA ASP A 193 9.85 -2.85 11.29
C ASP A 193 8.57 -3.50 11.84
N VAL A 194 7.54 -2.67 12.07
CA VAL A 194 6.26 -3.11 12.61
C VAL A 194 5.14 -2.66 11.68
N THR A 195 4.45 -3.62 11.08
CA THR A 195 3.22 -3.39 10.33
C THR A 195 2.02 -3.65 11.23
N LYS A 196 1.16 -2.67 11.45
CA LYS A 196 -0.11 -2.79 12.18
C LYS A 196 -1.27 -2.72 11.21
N ILE A 197 -2.24 -3.62 11.36
CA ILE A 197 -3.40 -3.74 10.46
C ILE A 197 -4.68 -3.56 11.29
N SER A 198 -5.54 -2.65 10.85
CA SER A 198 -6.86 -2.39 11.44
C SER A 198 -7.92 -2.49 10.37
N TYR A 199 -8.96 -3.26 10.65
CA TYR A 199 -10.08 -3.49 9.74
C TYR A 199 -11.23 -2.56 10.06
N ASP A 200 -11.96 -2.10 9.02
CA ASP A 200 -13.08 -1.15 9.11
C ASP A 200 -12.73 0.13 9.90
N ALA A 201 -11.49 0.61 9.74
CA ALA A 201 -11.01 1.83 10.36
C ALA A 201 -11.75 3.07 9.84
N GLU A 202 -11.81 4.11 10.67
CA GLU A 202 -12.36 5.40 10.25
C GLU A 202 -11.51 6.03 9.14
N THR A 203 -12.17 6.70 8.20
CA THR A 203 -11.51 7.41 7.10
C THR A 203 -10.58 8.51 7.63
N PRO A 204 -9.29 8.50 7.32
CA PRO A 204 -8.35 9.54 7.72
C PRO A 204 -8.80 10.93 7.24
N GLU A 205 -8.51 11.98 8.03
CA GLU A 205 -8.96 13.33 7.71
C GLU A 205 -8.37 13.84 6.39
N MET A 206 -7.09 13.60 6.15
CA MET A 206 -6.43 13.98 4.92
C MET A 206 -7.06 13.33 3.68
N LEU A 207 -7.46 12.06 3.79
CA LEU A 207 -8.16 11.35 2.71
C LEU A 207 -9.49 12.00 2.34
N LYS A 208 -10.20 12.63 3.28
CA LYS A 208 -11.47 13.31 2.99
C LYS A 208 -11.28 14.46 1.99
N THR A 209 -10.14 15.13 1.99
CA THR A 209 -9.80 16.17 1.01
C THR A 209 -9.75 15.59 -0.40
N PHE A 210 -9.06 14.47 -0.60
CA PHE A 210 -8.98 13.81 -1.91
C PHE A 210 -10.34 13.31 -2.39
N LEU A 211 -11.14 12.70 -1.50
CA LEU A 211 -12.49 12.24 -1.81
C LEU A 211 -13.41 13.42 -2.19
N ALA A 212 -13.24 14.57 -1.56
CA ALA A 212 -13.98 15.78 -1.89
C ALA A 212 -13.62 16.27 -3.31
N TYR A 213 -12.36 16.24 -3.71
CA TYR A 213 -11.95 16.56 -5.08
C TYR A 213 -12.49 15.55 -6.09
N GLN A 214 -12.33 14.25 -5.83
CA GLN A 214 -12.81 13.21 -6.72
C GLN A 214 -14.33 13.27 -6.95
N SER A 215 -15.10 13.65 -5.94
CA SER A 215 -16.56 13.73 -6.02
C SER A 215 -17.10 15.01 -6.66
N GLN A 216 -16.24 15.97 -7.04
CA GLN A 216 -16.68 17.21 -7.67
C GLN A 216 -17.26 16.93 -9.06
N THR A 217 -18.47 17.41 -9.28
CA THR A 217 -19.16 17.40 -10.58
C THR A 217 -19.36 18.80 -11.15
N GLU A 218 -19.09 19.81 -10.34
CA GLU A 218 -19.15 21.23 -10.68
C GLU A 218 -17.77 21.85 -10.50
N ASN A 219 -17.57 23.04 -11.05
CA ASN A 219 -16.30 23.74 -10.98
C ASN A 219 -15.14 22.94 -11.61
N LEU A 220 -15.41 22.32 -12.75
CA LEU A 220 -14.45 21.57 -13.54
C LEU A 220 -13.84 22.43 -14.64
N ARG A 221 -12.66 22.03 -15.10
CA ARG A 221 -12.02 22.50 -16.33
C ARG A 221 -11.69 21.33 -17.24
N SER A 222 -11.59 21.60 -18.54
CA SER A 222 -11.18 20.60 -19.52
C SER A 222 -9.65 20.56 -19.61
N ILE A 223 -9.06 19.38 -19.48
CA ILE A 223 -7.65 19.14 -19.77
C ILE A 223 -7.58 18.33 -21.06
N THR A 224 -6.99 18.92 -22.10
CA THR A 224 -6.82 18.27 -23.40
C THR A 224 -5.36 17.94 -23.62
N VAL A 225 -5.07 16.70 -23.92
CA VAL A 225 -3.73 16.24 -24.31
C VAL A 225 -3.71 15.94 -25.79
N VAL A 226 -2.77 16.53 -26.49
CA VAL A 226 -2.55 16.33 -27.93
C VAL A 226 -1.20 15.66 -28.11
N SER A 227 -1.21 14.38 -28.43
CA SER A 227 0.00 13.60 -28.71
C SER A 227 0.41 13.73 -30.16
N ASN A 228 1.71 13.84 -30.44
CA ASN A 228 2.31 13.97 -31.77
C ASN A 228 1.66 15.09 -32.64
N PRO A 229 1.56 16.34 -32.15
CA PRO A 229 0.82 17.41 -32.83
C PRO A 229 1.39 17.66 -34.24
N GLY A 230 0.49 17.82 -35.22
CA GLY A 230 0.83 18.11 -36.61
C GLY A 230 1.37 16.93 -37.41
N THR A 231 1.30 15.70 -36.91
CA THR A 231 1.72 14.48 -37.61
C THR A 231 0.51 13.62 -37.98
N ASP A 232 0.73 12.59 -38.79
CA ASP A 232 -0.30 11.59 -39.12
C ASP A 232 -0.62 10.64 -37.92
N LYS A 233 0.13 10.75 -36.84
CA LYS A 233 -0.07 10.03 -35.58
C LYS A 233 -0.66 10.92 -34.48
N GLU A 234 -1.20 12.09 -34.84
CA GLU A 234 -1.80 12.99 -33.86
C GLU A 234 -3.03 12.34 -33.21
N GLU A 235 -3.05 12.30 -31.90
CA GLU A 235 -4.18 11.87 -31.11
C GLU A 235 -4.54 12.96 -30.09
N THR A 236 -5.84 13.16 -29.88
CA THR A 236 -6.36 14.13 -28.92
C THR A 236 -7.29 13.45 -27.94
N LYS A 237 -7.03 13.61 -26.64
CA LYS A 237 -7.87 13.14 -25.56
C LYS A 237 -8.17 14.26 -24.58
N SER A 238 -9.34 14.22 -23.96
CA SER A 238 -9.75 15.23 -22.98
C SER A 238 -10.37 14.57 -21.76
N ILE A 239 -9.99 15.08 -20.58
CA ILE A 239 -10.57 14.72 -19.30
C ILE A 239 -11.16 15.97 -18.63
N GLN A 240 -12.05 15.76 -17.67
CA GLN A 240 -12.55 16.82 -16.79
C GLN A 240 -11.80 16.72 -15.47
N ALA A 241 -11.24 17.82 -14.99
CA ALA A 241 -10.53 17.91 -13.73
C ALA A 241 -11.08 19.04 -12.87
N PRO A 242 -11.14 18.90 -11.55
CA PRO A 242 -11.42 20.03 -10.65
C PRO A 242 -10.46 21.19 -10.91
N LYS A 243 -10.99 22.43 -10.84
CA LYS A 243 -10.16 23.64 -10.86
C LYS A 243 -9.29 23.74 -9.63
N GLY A 244 -8.19 24.45 -9.73
CA GLY A 244 -7.21 24.60 -8.65
C GLY A 244 -6.18 23.48 -8.56
N LEU A 245 -6.32 22.40 -9.35
CA LEU A 245 -5.33 21.31 -9.38
C LEU A 245 -4.21 21.58 -10.37
N ILE A 246 -2.98 21.29 -9.96
CA ILE A 246 -1.83 21.23 -10.84
C ILE A 246 -1.90 19.93 -11.65
N ILE A 247 -1.68 20.01 -12.96
CA ILE A 247 -1.62 18.82 -13.80
C ILE A 247 -0.16 18.37 -13.89
N GLY A 248 0.12 17.21 -13.31
CA GLY A 248 1.40 16.53 -13.40
C GLY A 248 1.38 15.39 -14.39
N PHE A 249 2.54 14.96 -14.84
CA PHE A 249 2.73 13.75 -15.60
C PHE A 249 3.54 12.77 -14.76
N GLU A 250 3.15 11.51 -14.82
CA GLU A 250 3.90 10.46 -14.15
C GLU A 250 5.27 10.27 -14.84
N TYR A 251 6.32 10.13 -14.02
CA TYR A 251 7.70 9.98 -14.51
C TYR A 251 8.13 8.51 -14.68
N ASP A 252 7.18 7.59 -14.77
CA ASP A 252 7.43 6.16 -14.96
C ASP A 252 7.65 5.78 -16.43
N ASP A 253 7.71 4.48 -16.71
CA ASP A 253 7.87 3.86 -18.04
C ASP A 253 6.87 4.40 -19.09
N ALA A 254 5.73 4.95 -18.65
CA ALA A 254 4.75 5.64 -19.49
C ALA A 254 5.31 6.90 -20.19
N LEU A 255 6.42 7.48 -19.66
CA LEU A 255 7.16 8.58 -20.30
C LEU A 255 8.28 8.10 -21.21
N GLU A 256 8.53 6.80 -21.28
CA GLU A 256 9.56 6.24 -22.15
C GLU A 256 9.23 6.59 -23.61
N GLY A 257 10.07 7.46 -24.19
CA GLY A 257 9.86 7.98 -25.54
C GLY A 257 9.20 9.37 -25.62
N ALA A 258 8.67 9.93 -24.54
CA ALA A 258 8.19 11.32 -24.55
C ALA A 258 9.39 12.29 -24.62
N ALA A 259 9.46 13.13 -25.67
CA ALA A 259 10.51 14.12 -25.82
C ALA A 259 10.26 15.41 -25.03
N GLY A 260 9.01 15.63 -24.55
CA GLY A 260 8.64 16.76 -23.71
C GLY A 260 7.16 17.13 -23.77
N PHE A 261 6.79 18.03 -22.86
CA PHE A 261 5.45 18.59 -22.70
C PHE A 261 5.48 20.08 -23.01
N TYR A 262 4.52 20.56 -23.83
CA TYR A 262 4.54 21.90 -24.39
C TYR A 262 3.18 22.57 -24.23
N ALA A 263 3.21 23.90 -24.17
CA ALA A 263 2.04 24.77 -24.12
C ALA A 263 1.52 25.14 -25.50
N ASP A 264 2.25 24.84 -26.58
CA ASP A 264 1.92 25.21 -27.96
C ASP A 264 2.05 24.02 -28.93
N ALA A 265 1.23 24.00 -29.97
CA ALA A 265 1.20 22.94 -30.98
C ALA A 265 2.52 22.82 -31.80
N ALA A 266 3.32 23.87 -31.84
CA ALA A 266 4.65 23.85 -32.48
C ALA A 266 5.72 23.20 -31.60
N CYS A 267 5.39 22.83 -30.37
CA CYS A 267 6.31 22.27 -29.35
C CYS A 267 7.54 23.15 -29.14
N THR A 268 7.34 24.45 -28.98
CA THR A 268 8.40 25.46 -28.79
C THR A 268 8.40 26.06 -27.39
N GLN A 269 7.25 26.05 -26.69
CA GLN A 269 7.11 26.55 -25.33
C GLN A 269 6.85 25.38 -24.39
N ASN A 270 7.73 25.17 -23.43
CA ASN A 270 7.53 24.14 -22.41
C ASN A 270 6.25 24.39 -21.62
N TYR A 271 5.54 23.34 -21.31
CA TYR A 271 4.42 23.38 -20.37
C TYR A 271 4.91 23.78 -18.97
N ASP A 272 4.22 24.76 -18.36
CA ASP A 272 4.44 25.16 -16.98
C ASP A 272 3.31 24.57 -16.10
N PRO A 273 3.59 23.56 -15.28
CA PRO A 273 2.56 22.95 -14.42
C PRO A 273 2.03 23.89 -13.34
N PHE A 274 2.79 24.95 -12.97
CA PHE A 274 2.45 25.94 -11.95
C PHE A 274 1.71 27.16 -12.52
N GLY A 275 1.34 27.13 -13.79
CA GLY A 275 0.61 28.20 -14.45
C GLY A 275 -0.87 28.30 -14.01
N ASP A 276 -1.75 28.66 -14.94
CA ASP A 276 -3.19 28.79 -14.67
C ASP A 276 -3.84 27.43 -14.34
N THR A 277 -4.40 27.32 -13.14
CA THR A 277 -5.06 26.11 -12.65
C THR A 277 -6.59 26.15 -12.80
N ASP A 278 -7.17 27.24 -13.30
CA ASP A 278 -8.62 27.46 -13.35
C ASP A 278 -9.21 27.40 -14.76
N SER A 279 -8.44 27.77 -15.77
CA SER A 279 -8.88 27.76 -17.17
C SER A 279 -8.73 26.39 -17.81
N ASP A 280 -9.47 26.14 -18.89
CA ASP A 280 -9.26 24.99 -19.77
C ASP A 280 -7.80 24.97 -20.25
N LEU A 281 -7.21 23.79 -20.25
CA LEU A 281 -5.80 23.58 -20.52
C LEU A 281 -5.63 22.65 -21.72
N THR A 282 -4.71 23.00 -22.63
CA THR A 282 -4.24 22.08 -23.67
C THR A 282 -2.74 21.85 -23.51
N ILE A 283 -2.33 20.58 -23.46
CA ILE A 283 -0.95 20.17 -23.33
C ILE A 283 -0.57 19.36 -24.56
N TYR A 284 0.52 19.69 -25.18
CA TYR A 284 1.05 19.00 -26.35
C TYR A 284 2.20 18.09 -25.93
N VAL A 285 2.13 16.83 -26.31
CA VAL A 285 3.14 15.81 -26.01
C VAL A 285 3.86 15.41 -27.29
N LYS A 286 5.15 15.60 -27.32
CA LYS A 286 5.99 15.16 -28.42
C LYS A 286 6.68 13.87 -28.04
N TRP A 287 6.53 12.84 -28.87
CA TRP A 287 7.19 11.56 -28.70
C TRP A 287 8.45 11.47 -29.57
N THR A 288 9.48 10.78 -29.08
CA THR A 288 10.63 10.37 -29.92
C THR A 288 10.19 9.24 -30.86
N GLU A 289 10.57 9.34 -32.12
CA GLU A 289 10.31 8.30 -33.13
C GLU A 289 11.13 7.01 -32.86
#